data_7279a8eb7062b6c09659739fc4fd8f55
#
_entry.id   7279a8eb7062b6c09659739fc4fd8f55
#
_cell.length_a   1.000
_cell.length_b   1.000
_cell.length_c   1.000
_cell.angle_alpha   90.00
_cell.angle_beta   90.00
_cell.angle_gamma   90.00
#
_symmetry.space_group_name_H-M   'P 1'
#
loop_
_entity.id
_entity.type
_entity.pdbx_description
1 polymer ?
#
loop_
_entity_poly.entity_id
_entity_poly.type
_entity_poly.pdbx_seq_one_letter_code
_entity_poly.pdbx_strand_id
1 'polypeptide(L)'
;MHYFLDWILAILTLMYAGLLIAYRYWFDKLSFFDFRPDKAVTAYTRFSIVIPARNEAANIKKCVDSILAQAYPSEFFEIIVIDDFSEDDTATIVKAIHAEHAHVKLLSLSDFYKADEISSFKKKAIEKAVSHAEGDWIITTDADCIAPKYWLLLYHQYIQANNPVFVAAPVMFIKEKGILNEFQVLDFLALQGITAAAVGAGKHSMSNGANLAFEKSAFFAVGGYQGVDHIASGDDMFLMHKMKKTLSNRIGYLFHPNAIVFTKTMQM
;
A
#
# COMPACT_ATOMS: atom_id res chain seq x y z
N MET A 1 42.24 -9.01 -23.79
CA MET A 1 40.79 -8.70 -23.82
C MET A 1 39.98 -9.59 -22.83
N HIS A 2 40.26 -10.92 -22.72
CA HIS A 2 39.58 -11.81 -21.76
C HIS A 2 39.73 -11.39 -20.31
N TYR A 3 40.91 -11.13 -19.83
CA TYR A 3 41.16 -10.72 -18.43
C TYR A 3 40.44 -9.42 -18.03
N PHE A 4 40.22 -8.49 -18.95
CA PHE A 4 39.49 -7.26 -18.68
C PHE A 4 38.02 -7.52 -18.38
N LEU A 5 37.40 -8.44 -19.12
CA LEU A 5 36.00 -8.85 -18.90
C LEU A 5 35.87 -9.60 -17.56
N ASP A 6 36.85 -10.45 -17.23
CA ASP A 6 36.86 -11.20 -15.96
C ASP A 6 36.93 -10.26 -14.75
N TRP A 7 37.76 -9.21 -14.83
CA TRP A 7 37.83 -8.20 -13.77
C TRP A 7 36.55 -7.40 -13.63
N ILE A 8 35.90 -7.01 -14.73
CA ILE A 8 34.59 -6.33 -14.68
C ILE A 8 33.57 -7.22 -14.00
N LEU A 9 33.48 -8.49 -14.40
CA LEU A 9 32.55 -9.45 -13.83
C LEU A 9 32.81 -9.64 -12.32
N ALA A 10 34.07 -9.79 -11.92
CA ALA A 10 34.44 -9.89 -10.51
C ALA A 10 34.02 -8.68 -9.70
N ILE A 11 34.28 -7.45 -10.21
CA ILE A 11 33.88 -6.21 -9.55
C ILE A 11 32.35 -6.13 -9.41
N LEU A 12 31.59 -6.40 -10.48
CA LEU A 12 30.14 -6.38 -10.44
C LEU A 12 29.58 -7.41 -9.44
N THR A 13 30.17 -8.61 -9.40
CA THR A 13 29.81 -9.65 -8.44
C THR A 13 30.04 -9.20 -6.99
N LEU A 14 31.22 -8.61 -6.72
CA LEU A 14 31.54 -8.08 -5.39
C LEU A 14 30.62 -6.92 -4.98
N MET A 15 30.30 -6.01 -5.90
CA MET A 15 29.33 -4.93 -5.66
C MET A 15 27.94 -5.49 -5.35
N TYR A 16 27.46 -6.47 -6.11
CA TYR A 16 26.19 -7.12 -5.87
C TYR A 16 26.16 -7.85 -4.52
N ALA A 17 27.21 -8.61 -4.21
CA ALA A 17 27.35 -9.26 -2.91
C ALA A 17 27.34 -8.24 -1.75
N GLY A 18 28.06 -7.14 -1.90
CA GLY A 18 28.06 -6.04 -0.92
C GLY A 18 26.68 -5.41 -0.73
N LEU A 19 25.92 -5.26 -1.81
CA LEU A 19 24.53 -4.77 -1.76
C LEU A 19 23.62 -5.73 -0.99
N LEU A 20 23.70 -7.04 -1.27
CA LEU A 20 22.92 -8.05 -0.56
C LEU A 20 23.26 -8.09 0.94
N ILE A 21 24.55 -7.99 1.29
CA ILE A 21 24.99 -7.93 2.68
C ILE A 21 24.44 -6.68 3.37
N ALA A 22 24.42 -5.54 2.69
CA ALA A 22 23.86 -4.29 3.23
C ALA A 22 22.34 -4.44 3.49
N TYR A 23 21.57 -4.98 2.55
CA TYR A 23 20.14 -5.24 2.75
C TYR A 23 19.89 -6.23 3.89
N ARG A 24 20.68 -7.30 3.97
CA ARG A 24 20.61 -8.26 5.07
C ARG A 24 20.87 -7.58 6.43
N TYR A 25 21.92 -6.78 6.52
CA TYR A 25 22.26 -6.03 7.73
C TYR A 25 21.16 -5.06 8.14
N TRP A 26 20.56 -4.34 7.20
CA TRP A 26 19.46 -3.42 7.48
C TRP A 26 18.20 -4.15 7.90
N PHE A 27 17.90 -5.28 7.25
CA PHE A 27 16.75 -6.12 7.60
C PHE A 27 16.87 -6.68 9.02
N ASP A 28 18.05 -7.16 9.41
CA ASP A 28 18.31 -7.71 10.74
C ASP A 28 18.20 -6.65 11.88
N LYS A 29 18.24 -5.38 11.53
CA LYS A 29 18.00 -4.27 12.46
C LYS A 29 16.53 -3.90 12.62
N LEU A 30 15.65 -4.42 11.78
CA LEU A 30 14.22 -4.20 11.95
C LEU A 30 13.73 -4.96 13.17
N SER A 31 12.98 -4.27 14.01
CA SER A 31 12.25 -4.89 15.11
C SER A 31 10.76 -4.94 14.80
N PHE A 32 10.09 -5.98 15.27
CA PHE A 32 8.63 -5.99 15.24
C PHE A 32 8.08 -4.84 16.09
N PHE A 33 7.04 -4.19 15.55
CA PHE A 33 6.33 -3.19 16.33
C PHE A 33 5.65 -3.86 17.54
N ASP A 34 5.79 -3.29 18.74
CA ASP A 34 5.14 -3.79 19.98
C ASP A 34 3.65 -3.48 19.93
N PHE A 35 2.91 -4.34 19.27
CA PHE A 35 1.46 -4.24 19.14
C PHE A 35 0.73 -4.86 20.31
N ARG A 36 -0.21 -4.12 20.90
CA ARG A 36 -1.02 -4.56 22.04
C ARG A 36 -2.50 -4.36 21.75
N PRO A 37 -3.23 -5.43 21.33
CA PRO A 37 -4.65 -5.31 20.99
C PRO A 37 -5.53 -4.86 22.16
N ASP A 38 -5.11 -5.17 23.41
CA ASP A 38 -5.86 -4.82 24.62
C ASP A 38 -5.50 -3.43 25.19
N LYS A 39 -4.60 -2.70 24.55
CA LYS A 39 -4.22 -1.36 25.00
C LYS A 39 -5.40 -0.41 24.85
N ALA A 40 -5.76 0.26 25.95
CA ALA A 40 -6.82 1.26 25.94
C ALA A 40 -6.49 2.39 24.93
N VAL A 41 -7.44 2.71 24.08
CA VAL A 41 -7.35 3.79 23.10
C VAL A 41 -8.13 4.99 23.63
N THR A 42 -7.45 6.11 23.81
CA THR A 42 -8.07 7.35 24.32
C THR A 42 -8.64 8.23 23.20
N ALA A 43 -8.05 8.15 22.02
CA ALA A 43 -8.51 8.88 20.82
C ALA A 43 -8.15 8.07 19.58
N TYR A 44 -9.14 7.72 18.78
CA TYR A 44 -8.96 6.95 17.56
C TYR A 44 -8.50 7.84 16.39
N THR A 45 -7.58 7.34 15.58
CA THR A 45 -7.22 7.94 14.29
C THR A 45 -8.37 7.76 13.30
N ARG A 46 -8.73 8.80 12.56
CA ARG A 46 -9.72 8.68 11.48
C ARG A 46 -9.06 8.24 10.20
N PHE A 47 -9.51 7.11 9.65
CA PHE A 47 -8.98 6.53 8.41
C PHE A 47 -9.97 6.63 7.26
N SER A 48 -9.47 6.95 6.05
CA SER A 48 -10.15 6.67 4.80
C SER A 48 -9.38 5.60 4.04
N ILE A 49 -10.00 4.45 3.85
CA ILE A 49 -9.41 3.34 3.10
C ILE A 49 -9.80 3.51 1.64
N VAL A 50 -8.82 3.74 0.78
CA VAL A 50 -8.99 3.99 -0.66
C VAL A 50 -8.68 2.73 -1.44
N ILE A 51 -9.64 2.27 -2.24
CA ILE A 51 -9.58 1.05 -3.04
C ILE A 51 -9.85 1.42 -4.50
N PRO A 52 -8.81 1.64 -5.33
CA PRO A 52 -9.01 1.70 -6.78
C PRO A 52 -9.43 0.33 -7.29
N ALA A 53 -10.50 0.28 -8.09
CA ALA A 53 -11.04 -0.98 -8.61
C ALA A 53 -11.34 -0.85 -10.10
N ARG A 54 -10.88 -1.82 -10.89
CA ARG A 54 -11.22 -1.96 -12.31
C ARG A 54 -11.42 -3.42 -12.66
N ASN A 55 -12.65 -3.79 -12.99
CA ASN A 55 -13.04 -5.17 -13.33
C ASN A 55 -12.69 -6.17 -12.21
N GLU A 56 -13.10 -5.86 -10.98
CA GLU A 56 -12.80 -6.61 -9.76
C GLU A 56 -14.03 -7.28 -9.14
N ALA A 57 -15.08 -7.56 -9.93
CA ALA A 57 -16.32 -8.19 -9.44
C ALA A 57 -16.09 -9.48 -8.66
N ALA A 58 -15.05 -10.27 -9.01
CA ALA A 58 -14.71 -11.51 -8.34
C ALA A 58 -14.06 -11.33 -6.95
N ASN A 59 -13.48 -10.15 -6.66
CA ASN A 59 -12.63 -9.92 -5.51
C ASN A 59 -13.15 -8.83 -4.56
N ILE A 60 -13.71 -7.74 -5.12
CA ILE A 60 -14.03 -6.52 -4.38
C ILE A 60 -14.88 -6.76 -3.13
N LYS A 61 -15.86 -7.68 -3.19
CA LYS A 61 -16.68 -7.99 -2.02
C LYS A 61 -15.84 -8.55 -0.88
N LYS A 62 -14.93 -9.49 -1.15
CA LYS A 62 -14.06 -10.09 -0.13
C LYS A 62 -13.08 -9.06 0.46
N CYS A 63 -12.57 -8.17 -0.37
CA CYS A 63 -11.71 -7.08 0.07
C CYS A 63 -12.46 -6.18 1.07
N VAL A 64 -13.62 -5.66 0.69
CA VAL A 64 -14.44 -4.77 1.53
C VAL A 64 -14.91 -5.49 2.80
N ASP A 65 -15.39 -6.75 2.71
CA ASP A 65 -15.80 -7.53 3.89
C ASP A 65 -14.65 -7.68 4.89
N SER A 66 -13.40 -7.87 4.44
CA SER A 66 -12.23 -7.97 5.32
C SER A 66 -11.94 -6.68 6.08
N ILE A 67 -12.25 -5.54 5.47
CA ILE A 67 -12.09 -4.21 6.09
C ILE A 67 -13.27 -3.91 7.02
N LEU A 68 -14.49 -4.30 6.67
CA LEU A 68 -15.64 -4.19 7.55
C LEU A 68 -15.50 -5.04 8.83
N ALA A 69 -14.74 -6.13 8.76
CA ALA A 69 -14.47 -7.02 9.90
C ALA A 69 -13.33 -6.56 10.81
N GLN A 70 -12.83 -5.32 10.66
CA GLN A 70 -11.73 -4.81 11.48
C GLN A 70 -12.12 -4.66 12.95
N ALA A 71 -11.16 -4.99 13.85
CA ALA A 71 -11.28 -4.69 15.28
C ALA A 71 -10.98 -3.19 15.53
N TYR A 72 -11.80 -2.33 14.94
CA TYR A 72 -11.71 -0.87 15.00
C TYR A 72 -13.12 -0.27 14.94
N PRO A 73 -13.45 0.77 15.71
CA PRO A 73 -14.80 1.31 15.71
C PRO A 73 -15.17 1.91 14.35
N SER A 74 -16.34 1.54 13.83
CA SER A 74 -16.79 1.88 12.48
C SER A 74 -16.98 3.38 12.24
N GLU A 75 -17.22 4.16 13.29
CA GLU A 75 -17.34 5.62 13.24
C GLU A 75 -15.99 6.34 13.00
N PHE A 76 -14.86 5.63 13.09
CA PHE A 76 -13.52 6.18 12.88
C PHE A 76 -12.88 5.73 11.56
N PHE A 77 -13.61 5.05 10.69
CA PHE A 77 -13.12 4.79 9.34
C PHE A 77 -14.23 4.79 8.30
N GLU A 78 -13.86 5.08 7.09
CA GLU A 78 -14.66 4.92 5.89
C GLU A 78 -13.90 4.13 4.83
N ILE A 79 -14.63 3.52 3.92
CA ILE A 79 -14.09 2.80 2.76
C ILE A 79 -14.55 3.56 1.51
N ILE A 80 -13.60 3.99 0.70
CA ILE A 80 -13.87 4.67 -0.57
C ILE A 80 -13.38 3.76 -1.69
N VAL A 81 -14.32 3.05 -2.32
CA VAL A 81 -14.03 2.34 -3.56
C VAL A 81 -14.18 3.34 -4.71
N ILE A 82 -13.13 3.48 -5.52
CA ILE A 82 -13.18 4.28 -6.71
C ILE A 82 -13.13 3.41 -7.94
N ASP A 83 -14.25 3.37 -8.65
CA ASP A 83 -14.42 2.59 -9.87
C ASP A 83 -13.70 3.26 -11.05
N ASP A 84 -12.71 2.57 -11.60
CA ASP A 84 -11.88 3.02 -12.69
C ASP A 84 -12.37 2.45 -14.03
N PHE A 85 -13.54 2.91 -14.48
CA PHE A 85 -14.16 2.48 -15.74
C PHE A 85 -14.35 0.94 -15.84
N SER A 86 -14.89 0.31 -14.79
CA SER A 86 -15.23 -1.12 -14.84
C SER A 86 -16.36 -1.39 -15.84
N GLU A 87 -16.25 -2.51 -16.55
CA GLU A 87 -17.24 -3.02 -17.51
C GLU A 87 -18.00 -4.24 -16.94
N ASP A 88 -17.58 -4.72 -15.75
CA ASP A 88 -18.19 -5.84 -15.04
C ASP A 88 -19.11 -5.37 -13.90
N ASP A 89 -19.54 -6.30 -13.04
CA ASP A 89 -20.43 -6.00 -11.91
C ASP A 89 -19.77 -5.31 -10.71
N THR A 90 -18.50 -4.84 -10.81
CA THR A 90 -17.77 -4.22 -9.70
C THR A 90 -18.57 -3.10 -9.04
N ALA A 91 -19.04 -2.13 -9.81
CA ALA A 91 -19.80 -0.98 -9.28
C ALA A 91 -21.15 -1.42 -8.67
N THR A 92 -21.82 -2.41 -9.26
CA THR A 92 -23.09 -2.95 -8.77
C THR A 92 -22.92 -3.61 -7.39
N ILE A 93 -21.86 -4.40 -7.22
CA ILE A 93 -21.52 -5.05 -5.95
C ILE A 93 -21.24 -4.00 -4.86
N VAL A 94 -20.45 -2.96 -5.15
CA VAL A 94 -20.14 -1.93 -4.18
C VAL A 94 -21.38 -1.11 -3.79
N LYS A 95 -22.29 -0.81 -4.73
CA LYS A 95 -23.57 -0.14 -4.43
C LYS A 95 -24.43 -0.97 -3.49
N ALA A 96 -24.47 -2.30 -3.65
CA ALA A 96 -25.18 -3.19 -2.73
C ALA A 96 -24.57 -3.14 -1.32
N ILE A 97 -23.25 -3.15 -1.19
CA ILE A 97 -22.56 -3.02 0.11
C ILE A 97 -22.85 -1.65 0.74
N HIS A 98 -22.81 -0.58 -0.04
CA HIS A 98 -23.13 0.78 0.44
C HIS A 98 -24.54 0.86 1.05
N ALA A 99 -25.52 0.17 0.46
CA ALA A 99 -26.89 0.19 0.99
C ALA A 99 -27.00 -0.43 2.41
N GLU A 100 -26.09 -1.35 2.76
CA GLU A 100 -26.02 -1.99 4.09
C GLU A 100 -25.06 -1.26 5.04
N HIS A 101 -24.04 -0.58 4.50
CA HIS A 101 -22.94 0.05 5.23
C HIS A 101 -22.69 1.47 4.74
N ALA A 102 -23.31 2.49 5.35
CA ALA A 102 -23.25 3.89 4.92
C ALA A 102 -21.82 4.49 4.88
N HIS A 103 -20.87 3.93 5.62
CA HIS A 103 -19.45 4.33 5.61
C HIS A 103 -18.63 3.66 4.49
N VAL A 104 -19.26 2.84 3.63
CA VAL A 104 -18.68 2.38 2.36
C VAL A 104 -19.19 3.28 1.25
N LYS A 105 -18.32 3.98 0.57
CA LYS A 105 -18.67 4.94 -0.50
C LYS A 105 -18.17 4.42 -1.84
N LEU A 106 -18.97 4.58 -2.89
CA LEU A 106 -18.56 4.36 -4.27
C LEU A 106 -18.38 5.70 -4.97
N LEU A 107 -17.21 5.92 -5.53
CA LEU A 107 -16.95 7.01 -6.48
C LEU A 107 -16.72 6.38 -7.86
N SER A 108 -17.19 7.03 -8.91
CA SER A 108 -16.90 6.62 -10.29
C SER A 108 -15.93 7.60 -10.93
N LEU A 109 -14.81 7.13 -11.45
CA LEU A 109 -13.83 8.00 -12.09
C LEU A 109 -14.40 8.66 -13.36
N SER A 110 -15.36 8.01 -14.01
CA SER A 110 -16.11 8.52 -15.17
C SER A 110 -16.96 9.76 -14.85
N ASP A 111 -17.30 10.02 -13.58
CA ASP A 111 -18.02 11.22 -13.16
C ASP A 111 -17.13 12.47 -13.19
N PHE A 112 -15.82 12.28 -13.23
CA PHE A 112 -14.82 13.36 -13.14
C PHE A 112 -14.00 13.52 -14.41
N TYR A 113 -13.79 12.45 -15.18
CA TYR A 113 -12.89 12.43 -16.35
C TYR A 113 -13.45 11.56 -17.46
N LYS A 114 -13.08 11.88 -18.70
CA LYS A 114 -13.20 10.95 -19.81
C LYS A 114 -11.98 10.06 -19.90
N ALA A 115 -12.15 8.83 -20.38
CA ALA A 115 -11.08 7.84 -20.45
C ALA A 115 -9.89 8.28 -21.32
N ASP A 116 -10.14 9.04 -22.39
CA ASP A 116 -9.15 9.58 -23.30
C ASP A 116 -8.35 10.77 -22.72
N GLU A 117 -8.81 11.35 -21.61
CA GLU A 117 -8.14 12.46 -20.92
C GLU A 117 -7.15 12.00 -19.83
N ILE A 118 -7.09 10.69 -19.55
CA ILE A 118 -6.31 10.15 -18.44
C ILE A 118 -5.11 9.34 -18.95
N SER A 119 -3.91 9.71 -18.50
CA SER A 119 -2.67 8.95 -18.75
C SER A 119 -2.31 7.98 -17.62
N SER A 120 -2.77 8.25 -16.38
CA SER A 120 -2.48 7.45 -15.19
C SER A 120 -3.74 7.25 -14.35
N PHE A 121 -4.52 6.24 -14.69
CA PHE A 121 -5.81 5.94 -14.10
C PHE A 121 -5.75 5.78 -12.57
N LYS A 122 -4.88 4.89 -12.07
CA LYS A 122 -4.75 4.63 -10.62
C LYS A 122 -4.39 5.89 -9.83
N LYS A 123 -3.46 6.74 -10.32
CA LYS A 123 -3.11 7.99 -9.63
C LYS A 123 -4.30 8.96 -9.58
N LYS A 124 -5.03 9.13 -10.69
CA LYS A 124 -6.22 9.97 -10.74
C LYS A 124 -7.34 9.44 -9.83
N ALA A 125 -7.51 8.12 -9.78
CA ALA A 125 -8.44 7.48 -8.88
C ALA A 125 -8.08 7.79 -7.41
N ILE A 126 -6.82 7.54 -7.00
CA ILE A 126 -6.38 7.83 -5.63
C ILE A 126 -6.51 9.33 -5.32
N GLU A 127 -6.10 10.22 -6.22
CA GLU A 127 -6.17 11.68 -6.04
C GLU A 127 -7.62 12.15 -5.80
N LYS A 128 -8.56 11.62 -6.58
CA LYS A 128 -9.98 11.88 -6.39
C LYS A 128 -10.53 11.32 -5.09
N ALA A 129 -10.22 10.08 -4.76
CA ALA A 129 -10.64 9.49 -3.51
C ALA A 129 -10.12 10.28 -2.30
N VAL A 130 -8.83 10.68 -2.30
CA VAL A 130 -8.23 11.51 -1.25
C VAL A 130 -8.91 12.86 -1.10
N SER A 131 -9.35 13.48 -2.22
CA SER A 131 -10.07 14.77 -2.17
C SER A 131 -11.47 14.65 -1.54
N HIS A 132 -12.10 13.47 -1.57
CA HIS A 132 -13.40 13.19 -0.95
C HIS A 132 -13.30 12.50 0.42
N ALA A 133 -12.09 12.12 0.83
CA ALA A 133 -11.85 11.45 2.08
C ALA A 133 -12.13 12.36 3.29
N GLU A 134 -12.76 11.81 4.34
CA GLU A 134 -13.04 12.50 5.60
C GLU A 134 -12.01 12.20 6.69
N GLY A 135 -11.25 11.10 6.52
CA GLY A 135 -10.19 10.70 7.44
C GLY A 135 -8.96 11.60 7.39
N ASP A 136 -8.27 11.69 8.52
CA ASP A 136 -6.99 12.39 8.62
C ASP A 136 -5.84 11.60 7.98
N TRP A 137 -6.01 10.29 7.94
CA TRP A 137 -5.08 9.33 7.35
C TRP A 137 -5.74 8.56 6.22
N ILE A 138 -5.01 8.44 5.13
CA ILE A 138 -5.41 7.63 3.98
C ILE A 138 -4.65 6.32 4.04
N ILE A 139 -5.34 5.21 3.86
CA ILE A 139 -4.73 3.90 3.64
C ILE A 139 -5.12 3.44 2.25
N THR A 140 -4.16 3.02 1.44
CA THR A 140 -4.46 2.42 0.13
C THR A 140 -4.33 0.91 0.20
N THR A 141 -5.23 0.22 -0.49
CA THR A 141 -5.17 -1.22 -0.73
C THR A 141 -5.76 -1.55 -2.10
N ASP A 142 -5.34 -2.66 -2.68
CA ASP A 142 -5.88 -3.09 -3.98
C ASP A 142 -7.17 -3.90 -3.78
N ALA A 143 -8.02 -3.94 -4.80
CA ALA A 143 -9.37 -4.52 -4.72
C ALA A 143 -9.39 -6.06 -4.58
N ASP A 144 -8.27 -6.73 -4.81
CA ASP A 144 -8.07 -8.18 -4.63
C ASP A 144 -7.40 -8.55 -3.29
N CYS A 145 -7.16 -7.55 -2.44
CA CYS A 145 -6.47 -7.70 -1.17
C CYS A 145 -7.40 -8.11 -0.02
N ILE A 146 -6.84 -8.79 0.97
CA ILE A 146 -7.51 -9.17 2.21
C ILE A 146 -6.71 -8.63 3.40
N ALA A 147 -7.34 -7.75 4.17
CA ALA A 147 -6.73 -7.14 5.35
C ALA A 147 -6.94 -8.02 6.60
N PRO A 148 -5.93 -8.17 7.48
CA PRO A 148 -6.07 -8.91 8.72
C PRO A 148 -6.88 -8.13 9.77
N LYS A 149 -7.50 -8.83 10.72
CA LYS A 149 -8.47 -8.29 11.71
C LYS A 149 -8.01 -7.05 12.49
N TYR A 150 -6.73 -6.92 12.78
CA TYR A 150 -6.19 -5.81 13.59
C TYR A 150 -5.44 -4.76 12.77
N TRP A 151 -5.62 -4.75 11.47
CA TRP A 151 -4.87 -3.91 10.55
C TRP A 151 -5.00 -2.40 10.85
N LEU A 152 -6.21 -1.89 11.04
CA LEU A 152 -6.45 -0.49 11.37
C LEU A 152 -5.96 -0.14 12.79
N LEU A 153 -6.18 -1.02 13.76
CA LEU A 153 -5.70 -0.80 15.13
C LEU A 153 -4.17 -0.76 15.19
N LEU A 154 -3.52 -1.59 14.39
CA LEU A 154 -2.07 -1.64 14.28
C LEU A 154 -1.50 -0.34 13.67
N TYR A 155 -2.09 0.13 12.56
CA TYR A 155 -1.74 1.44 11.99
C TYR A 155 -1.96 2.56 12.99
N HIS A 156 -3.10 2.57 13.68
CA HIS A 156 -3.37 3.56 14.72
C HIS A 156 -2.26 3.59 15.79
N GLN A 157 -1.93 2.43 16.40
CA GLN A 157 -0.91 2.37 17.43
C GLN A 157 0.48 2.77 16.91
N TYR A 158 0.83 2.37 15.68
CA TYR A 158 2.08 2.76 15.05
C TYR A 158 2.18 4.26 14.82
N ILE A 159 1.12 4.88 14.32
CA ILE A 159 1.02 6.33 14.09
C ILE A 159 1.20 7.09 15.39
N GLN A 160 0.48 6.69 16.46
CA GLN A 160 0.56 7.33 17.77
C GLN A 160 1.96 7.21 18.41
N ALA A 161 2.64 6.09 18.20
CA ALA A 161 3.96 5.84 18.78
C ALA A 161 5.10 6.56 18.05
N ASN A 162 5.02 6.69 16.72
CA ASN A 162 6.15 7.10 15.88
C ASN A 162 5.94 8.45 15.18
N ASN A 163 4.73 9.01 15.20
CA ASN A 163 4.37 10.27 14.53
C ASN A 163 4.88 10.37 13.07
N PRO A 164 4.65 9.34 12.22
CA PRO A 164 5.06 9.37 10.83
C PRO A 164 4.18 10.31 10.00
N VAL A 165 4.49 10.49 8.72
CA VAL A 165 3.58 11.07 7.70
C VAL A 165 3.28 10.07 6.58
N PHE A 166 4.11 9.03 6.49
CA PHE A 166 3.95 7.93 5.54
C PHE A 166 4.42 6.63 6.21
N VAL A 167 3.64 5.57 6.04
CA VAL A 167 3.94 4.24 6.58
C VAL A 167 3.77 3.21 5.46
N ALA A 168 4.86 2.54 5.09
CA ALA A 168 4.79 1.34 4.27
C ALA A 168 4.58 0.11 5.17
N ALA A 169 3.91 -0.90 4.65
CA ALA A 169 3.68 -2.15 5.37
C ALA A 169 3.75 -3.37 4.42
N PRO A 170 3.94 -4.58 4.94
CA PRO A 170 4.17 -5.76 4.12
C PRO A 170 2.92 -6.24 3.40
N VAL A 171 3.12 -6.75 2.18
CA VAL A 171 2.12 -7.47 1.39
C VAL A 171 2.66 -8.87 1.11
N MET A 172 1.80 -9.89 1.10
CA MET A 172 2.17 -11.25 0.75
C MET A 172 1.18 -11.86 -0.25
N PHE A 173 1.69 -12.69 -1.13
CA PHE A 173 0.81 -13.52 -1.95
C PHE A 173 0.20 -14.66 -1.13
N ILE A 174 -1.08 -14.95 -1.39
CA ILE A 174 -1.73 -16.16 -0.91
C ILE A 174 -1.04 -17.35 -1.60
N LYS A 175 -0.51 -18.29 -0.78
CA LYS A 175 0.17 -19.47 -1.32
C LYS A 175 -0.84 -20.41 -1.96
N GLU A 176 -0.68 -20.63 -3.25
CA GLU A 176 -1.40 -21.63 -4.04
C GLU A 176 -0.45 -22.79 -4.41
N LYS A 177 -1.01 -23.87 -4.99
CA LYS A 177 -0.21 -25.01 -5.41
C LYS A 177 0.45 -24.74 -6.77
N GLY A 178 1.71 -25.17 -6.93
CA GLY A 178 2.43 -25.11 -8.19
C GLY A 178 3.79 -24.42 -8.09
N ILE A 179 4.76 -24.92 -8.86
CA ILE A 179 6.14 -24.41 -8.86
C ILE A 179 6.20 -22.93 -9.23
N LEU A 180 5.39 -22.50 -10.19
CA LEU A 180 5.36 -21.09 -10.60
C LEU A 180 4.84 -20.20 -9.46
N ASN A 181 3.79 -20.63 -8.76
CA ASN A 181 3.28 -19.88 -7.60
C ASN A 181 4.33 -19.80 -6.49
N GLU A 182 5.02 -20.89 -6.20
CA GLU A 182 6.11 -20.88 -5.19
C GLU A 182 7.24 -19.92 -5.59
N PHE A 183 7.61 -19.87 -6.87
CA PHE A 183 8.59 -18.90 -7.37
C PHE A 183 8.10 -17.47 -7.23
N GLN A 184 6.86 -17.17 -7.64
CA GLN A 184 6.27 -15.82 -7.50
C GLN A 184 6.20 -15.38 -6.04
N VAL A 185 5.81 -16.28 -5.13
CA VAL A 185 5.77 -15.99 -3.68
C VAL A 185 7.16 -15.66 -3.14
N LEU A 186 8.19 -16.44 -3.50
CA LEU A 186 9.57 -16.21 -3.04
C LEU A 186 10.16 -14.92 -3.61
N ASP A 187 9.95 -14.64 -4.89
CA ASP A 187 10.42 -13.42 -5.56
C ASP A 187 9.78 -12.18 -4.92
N PHE A 188 8.46 -12.21 -4.75
CA PHE A 188 7.73 -11.10 -4.11
C PHE A 188 8.15 -10.92 -2.65
N LEU A 189 8.36 -11.99 -1.89
CA LEU A 189 8.84 -11.93 -0.51
C LEU A 189 10.23 -11.30 -0.43
N ALA A 190 11.13 -11.61 -1.38
CA ALA A 190 12.45 -10.98 -1.46
C ALA A 190 12.32 -9.45 -1.70
N LEU A 191 11.44 -9.01 -2.60
CA LEU A 191 11.17 -7.59 -2.84
C LEU A 191 10.59 -6.89 -1.60
N GLN A 192 9.68 -7.55 -0.86
CA GLN A 192 9.16 -7.02 0.41
C GLN A 192 10.27 -6.89 1.46
N GLY A 193 11.17 -7.86 1.55
CA GLY A 193 12.33 -7.81 2.45
C GLY A 193 13.28 -6.65 2.12
N ILE A 194 13.56 -6.42 0.83
CA ILE A 194 14.35 -5.28 0.34
C ILE A 194 13.67 -3.95 0.71
N THR A 195 12.36 -3.86 0.48
CA THR A 195 11.56 -2.67 0.84
C THR A 195 11.65 -2.37 2.32
N ALA A 196 11.40 -3.38 3.17
CA ALA A 196 11.46 -3.27 4.61
C ALA A 196 12.84 -2.80 5.09
N ALA A 197 13.91 -3.45 4.60
CA ALA A 197 15.29 -3.11 4.92
C ALA A 197 15.65 -1.68 4.50
N ALA A 198 15.27 -1.27 3.28
CA ALA A 198 15.55 0.06 2.75
C ALA A 198 14.82 1.15 3.54
N VAL A 199 13.52 0.96 3.85
CA VAL A 199 12.76 1.93 4.65
C VAL A 199 13.32 2.01 6.07
N GLY A 200 13.59 0.87 6.72
CA GLY A 200 14.19 0.82 8.04
C GLY A 200 15.56 1.50 8.13
N ALA A 201 16.35 1.45 7.06
CA ALA A 201 17.63 2.15 6.94
C ALA A 201 17.53 3.62 6.53
N GLY A 202 16.33 4.17 6.32
CA GLY A 202 16.13 5.53 5.81
C GLY A 202 16.52 5.71 4.33
N LYS A 203 16.71 4.60 3.58
CA LYS A 203 17.11 4.64 2.15
C LYS A 203 15.92 4.66 1.20
N HIS A 204 14.73 4.43 1.68
CA HIS A 204 13.42 4.50 1.02
C HIS A 204 13.49 4.39 -0.51
N SER A 205 13.48 3.18 -1.03
CA SER A 205 13.59 2.94 -2.48
C SER A 205 12.27 2.51 -3.11
N MET A 206 11.47 1.76 -2.36
CA MET A 206 10.22 1.16 -2.83
C MET A 206 9.16 1.20 -1.74
N SER A 207 7.90 1.13 -2.14
CA SER A 207 6.72 0.85 -1.32
C SER A 207 5.74 0.00 -2.13
N ASN A 208 4.65 -0.43 -1.53
CA ASN A 208 3.61 -1.18 -2.22
C ASN A 208 2.26 -0.51 -1.98
N GLY A 209 1.61 -0.07 -3.07
CA GLY A 209 0.32 0.60 -3.05
C GLY A 209 -0.82 -0.21 -2.42
N ALA A 210 -0.66 -1.54 -2.37
CA ALA A 210 -1.63 -2.44 -1.74
C ALA A 210 -1.62 -2.40 -0.21
N ASN A 211 -0.60 -1.80 0.43
CA ASN A 211 -0.53 -1.69 1.89
C ASN A 211 0.38 -0.54 2.34
N LEU A 212 -0.12 0.67 2.22
CA LEU A 212 0.55 1.86 2.72
C LEU A 212 -0.44 2.86 3.32
N ALA A 213 0.04 3.68 4.23
CA ALA A 213 -0.74 4.77 4.80
C ALA A 213 0.01 6.09 4.72
N PHE A 214 -0.71 7.19 4.58
CA PHE A 214 -0.13 8.53 4.61
C PHE A 214 -1.09 9.55 5.22
N GLU A 215 -0.54 10.56 5.85
CA GLU A 215 -1.28 11.68 6.38
C GLU A 215 -1.87 12.50 5.22
N LYS A 216 -3.18 12.73 5.24
CA LYS A 216 -3.90 13.46 4.18
C LYS A 216 -3.35 14.87 3.99
N SER A 217 -3.04 15.58 5.07
CA SER A 217 -2.44 16.91 5.03
C SER A 217 -1.07 16.91 4.34
N ALA A 218 -0.25 15.89 4.60
CA ALA A 218 1.06 15.72 3.97
C ALA A 218 0.95 15.44 2.46
N PHE A 219 -0.08 14.69 2.02
CA PHE A 219 -0.36 14.47 0.61
C PHE A 219 -0.58 15.79 -0.14
N PHE A 220 -1.42 16.65 0.39
CA PHE A 220 -1.66 17.97 -0.22
C PHE A 220 -0.45 18.89 -0.13
N ALA A 221 0.28 18.88 0.99
CA ALA A 221 1.48 19.70 1.18
C ALA A 221 2.59 19.39 0.16
N VAL A 222 2.70 18.13 -0.30
CA VAL A 222 3.67 17.77 -1.36
C VAL A 222 3.09 17.89 -2.78
N GLY A 223 1.84 18.35 -2.92
CA GLY A 223 1.14 18.49 -4.21
C GLY A 223 0.74 17.15 -4.84
N GLY A 224 0.41 16.14 -4.01
CA GLY A 224 -0.06 14.84 -4.49
C GLY A 224 0.81 14.25 -5.60
N TYR A 225 0.19 13.86 -6.70
CA TYR A 225 0.90 13.28 -7.87
C TYR A 225 1.32 14.32 -8.93
N GLN A 226 1.16 15.63 -8.68
CA GLN A 226 1.61 16.66 -9.64
C GLN A 226 3.07 16.46 -10.06
N GLY A 227 3.34 16.53 -11.37
CA GLY A 227 4.65 16.36 -11.97
C GLY A 227 5.07 14.91 -12.24
N VAL A 228 4.28 13.92 -11.76
CA VAL A 228 4.46 12.48 -12.03
C VAL A 228 3.16 11.81 -12.50
N ASP A 229 2.12 12.59 -12.71
CA ASP A 229 0.79 12.16 -13.13
C ASP A 229 0.71 11.66 -14.57
N HIS A 230 1.72 11.96 -15.40
CA HIS A 230 1.90 11.44 -16.76
C HIS A 230 2.53 10.03 -16.81
N ILE A 231 3.06 9.53 -15.68
CA ILE A 231 3.68 8.20 -15.59
C ILE A 231 2.63 7.21 -15.12
N ALA A 232 2.38 6.14 -15.86
CA ALA A 232 1.27 5.22 -15.59
C ALA A 232 1.39 4.44 -14.26
N SER A 233 2.62 4.12 -13.83
CA SER A 233 2.90 3.30 -12.63
C SER A 233 3.65 4.07 -11.53
N GLY A 234 3.91 3.43 -10.38
CA GLY A 234 4.74 3.96 -9.29
C GLY A 234 4.06 5.04 -8.46
N ASP A 235 2.75 4.99 -8.32
CA ASP A 235 1.96 5.87 -7.47
C ASP A 235 2.47 5.89 -6.01
N ASP A 236 2.76 4.73 -5.48
CA ASP A 236 3.30 4.50 -4.14
C ASP A 236 4.72 5.05 -3.95
N MET A 237 5.62 4.67 -4.85
CA MET A 237 7.03 5.04 -4.79
C MET A 237 7.23 6.56 -4.99
N PHE A 238 6.56 7.15 -5.99
CA PHE A 238 6.68 8.58 -6.25
C PHE A 238 6.14 9.43 -5.10
N LEU A 239 5.00 9.03 -4.51
CA LEU A 239 4.43 9.71 -3.35
C LEU A 239 5.40 9.64 -2.16
N MET A 240 5.92 8.44 -1.85
CA MET A 240 6.89 8.25 -0.80
C MET A 240 8.14 9.12 -1.00
N HIS A 241 8.68 9.19 -2.23
CA HIS A 241 9.85 10.02 -2.54
C HIS A 241 9.58 11.52 -2.39
N LYS A 242 8.40 12.00 -2.80
CA LYS A 242 8.00 13.40 -2.59
C LYS A 242 7.89 13.73 -1.11
N MET A 243 7.24 12.87 -0.31
CA MET A 243 7.14 13.05 1.12
C MET A 243 8.49 12.98 1.81
N LYS A 244 9.37 12.04 1.41
CA LYS A 244 10.73 11.95 1.91
C LYS A 244 11.53 13.23 1.67
N LYS A 245 11.46 13.79 0.47
CA LYS A 245 12.20 15.00 0.11
C LYS A 245 11.82 16.20 0.99
N THR A 246 10.53 16.27 1.38
CA THR A 246 9.97 17.40 2.12
C THR A 246 9.94 17.15 3.62
N LEU A 247 9.76 15.87 4.06
CA LEU A 247 9.46 15.49 5.44
C LEU A 247 10.34 14.30 5.90
N SER A 248 11.62 14.33 5.57
CA SER A 248 12.58 13.23 5.48
C SER A 248 12.62 12.21 6.64
N ASN A 249 12.37 12.60 7.87
CA ASN A 249 12.53 11.71 9.03
C ASN A 249 11.21 11.10 9.53
N ARG A 250 10.11 11.25 8.78
CA ARG A 250 8.77 10.83 9.19
C ARG A 250 8.19 9.73 8.32
N ILE A 251 9.04 8.95 7.64
CA ILE A 251 8.64 7.77 6.86
C ILE A 251 8.97 6.52 7.64
N GLY A 252 7.97 5.67 7.87
CA GLY A 252 8.09 4.47 8.66
C GLY A 252 7.79 3.19 7.88
N TYR A 253 8.17 2.06 8.47
CA TYR A 253 7.80 0.72 8.02
C TYR A 253 7.12 -0.03 9.17
N LEU A 254 5.87 -0.41 8.98
CA LEU A 254 5.11 -1.15 9.98
C LEU A 254 5.42 -2.64 9.88
N PHE A 255 6.47 -3.07 10.61
CA PHE A 255 6.95 -4.45 10.58
C PHE A 255 6.24 -5.27 11.67
N HIS A 256 5.16 -5.96 11.28
CA HIS A 256 4.42 -6.84 12.18
C HIS A 256 3.60 -7.88 11.38
N PRO A 257 3.47 -9.15 11.84
CA PRO A 257 2.69 -10.17 11.13
C PRO A 257 1.22 -9.78 10.90
N ASN A 258 0.57 -9.13 11.86
CA ASN A 258 -0.81 -8.64 11.71
C ASN A 258 -0.95 -7.39 10.82
N ALA A 259 0.13 -6.87 10.25
CA ALA A 259 0.08 -5.82 9.24
C ALA A 259 0.09 -6.38 7.81
N ILE A 260 0.33 -7.69 7.64
CA ILE A 260 0.47 -8.29 6.31
C ILE A 260 -0.89 -8.34 5.63
N VAL A 261 -1.02 -7.60 4.54
CA VAL A 261 -2.15 -7.72 3.62
C VAL A 261 -1.88 -8.83 2.63
N PHE A 262 -2.88 -9.65 2.34
CA PHE A 262 -2.75 -10.78 1.43
C PHE A 262 -3.42 -10.48 0.11
N THR A 263 -2.74 -10.77 -1.00
CA THR A 263 -3.26 -10.65 -2.37
C THR A 263 -3.08 -11.95 -3.13
N LYS A 264 -3.72 -12.09 -4.27
CA LYS A 264 -3.59 -13.26 -5.14
C LYS A 264 -2.36 -13.14 -6.05
N THR A 265 -1.79 -14.28 -6.41
CA THR A 265 -0.82 -14.33 -7.51
C THR A 265 -1.51 -14.06 -8.85
N MET A 266 -0.80 -13.44 -9.80
CA MET A 266 -1.31 -13.33 -11.16
C MET A 266 -1.51 -14.74 -11.76
N GLN A 267 -2.73 -15.03 -12.16
CA GLN A 267 -3.03 -16.22 -12.97
C GLN A 267 -2.62 -15.89 -14.41
N MET A 268 -1.75 -16.72 -14.99
CA MET A 268 -1.42 -16.67 -16.42
C MET A 268 -2.41 -17.49 -17.22
#